data_a5d53dbccb21a40862e19c624418a855
#
_entry.id   a5d53dbccb21a40862e19c624418a855
#
_cell.length_a   1.000
_cell.length_b   1.000
_cell.length_c   1.000
_cell.angle_alpha   90.00
_cell.angle_beta   90.00
_cell.angle_gamma   90.00
#
_symmetry.space_group_name_H-M   'P 1'
#
loop_
_entity.id
_entity.type
_entity.pdbx_description
1 polymer ?
#
loop_
_entity_poly.entity_id
_entity_poly.type
_entity_poly.pdbx_seq_one_letter_code
_entity_poly.pdbx_strand_id
1 'polypeptide(L)'
;MPYRQRITEFIKQNEEELYTLLQKLCAIPAPSLFEDERAEFCRAYLHGIGAQGAYTDEAKNTLFLLDGEEELPLTVLAAHTDTVFPDRTPMPYTDDGVRIHCPGVGDNTASVAALLLTVKFFITEGIRPRGGILFVFNAAEEGLGNLLGVRRIFEDLGDRIGQFISLDSFSFSVANDTCVGSVRSEVTVRTEGGHSFVNFGNENAIHRLAELVTRIYALDVPAKEGAHTTYNVGCIEGGTSVNTIAEEAHMLCECRSDDAECLALMQAALEEIFAASRHTGVDISYRLVGLRPCASPALDTAEMERMKKKAAALLCEVTGVELSFRPGSTDCNIPLSLAIPALCIPVYTGGGAHTRGEWVEKASLPTGLAVAICAALAFSDQSSK
;
A
#
# COMPACT_ATOMS: atom_id res chain seq x y z
N MET A 1 24.06 16.54 8.57
CA MET A 1 23.98 15.46 7.54
C MET A 1 25.15 15.57 6.58
N PRO A 2 25.86 14.49 6.27
CA PRO A 2 26.74 14.46 5.11
C PRO A 2 25.88 14.77 3.85
N TYR A 3 26.47 15.43 2.87
CA TYR A 3 25.81 15.82 1.62
C TYR A 3 24.73 16.92 1.69
N ARG A 4 24.45 17.57 2.82
CA ARG A 4 23.37 18.58 2.95
C ARG A 4 23.38 19.64 1.85
N GLN A 5 24.55 20.23 1.55
CA GLN A 5 24.69 21.25 0.50
C GLN A 5 24.36 20.66 -0.89
N ARG A 6 24.90 19.47 -1.21
CA ARG A 6 24.66 18.78 -2.50
C ARG A 6 23.16 18.46 -2.68
N ILE A 7 22.48 17.99 -1.62
CA ILE A 7 21.05 17.72 -1.64
C ILE A 7 20.26 19.00 -1.92
N THR A 8 20.59 20.10 -1.24
CA THR A 8 19.92 21.40 -1.44
C THR A 8 20.10 21.91 -2.86
N GLU A 9 21.33 21.84 -3.41
CA GLU A 9 21.63 22.26 -4.78
C GLU A 9 20.92 21.37 -5.81
N PHE A 10 20.92 20.05 -5.62
CA PHE A 10 20.23 19.11 -6.48
C PHE A 10 18.73 19.37 -6.53
N ILE A 11 18.07 19.55 -5.37
CA ILE A 11 16.65 19.84 -5.31
C ILE A 11 16.33 21.12 -6.07
N LYS A 12 17.08 22.20 -5.83
CA LYS A 12 16.88 23.48 -6.52
C LYS A 12 17.00 23.35 -8.05
N GLN A 13 17.91 22.51 -8.53
CA GLN A 13 18.12 22.28 -9.97
C GLN A 13 17.05 21.39 -10.59
N ASN A 14 16.39 20.54 -9.80
CA ASN A 14 15.45 19.53 -10.28
C ASN A 14 14.00 19.75 -9.81
N GLU A 15 13.70 20.89 -9.19
CA GLU A 15 12.36 21.20 -8.68
C GLU A 15 11.30 21.21 -9.79
N GLU A 16 11.61 21.82 -10.94
CA GLU A 16 10.68 21.84 -12.08
C GLU A 16 10.50 20.43 -12.69
N GLU A 17 11.55 19.64 -12.69
CA GLU A 17 11.47 18.25 -13.14
C GLU A 17 10.59 17.40 -12.19
N LEU A 18 10.66 17.63 -10.88
CA LEU A 18 9.80 16.98 -9.90
C LEU A 18 8.31 17.21 -10.21
N TYR A 19 7.93 18.46 -10.46
CA TYR A 19 6.55 18.81 -10.84
C TYR A 19 6.16 18.22 -12.19
N THR A 20 7.07 18.22 -13.15
CA THR A 20 6.86 17.63 -14.47
C THR A 20 6.67 16.11 -14.40
N LEU A 21 7.46 15.42 -13.59
CA LEU A 21 7.33 13.99 -13.37
C LEU A 21 5.99 13.66 -12.71
N LEU A 22 5.61 14.40 -11.68
CA LEU A 22 4.32 14.24 -11.01
C LEU A 22 3.17 14.38 -12.01
N GLN A 23 3.17 15.42 -12.82
CA GLN A 23 2.14 15.66 -13.84
C GLN A 23 2.09 14.52 -14.88
N LYS A 24 3.24 14.06 -15.38
CA LYS A 24 3.30 12.95 -16.33
C LYS A 24 2.78 11.64 -15.73
N LEU A 25 3.15 11.33 -14.50
CA LEU A 25 2.68 10.14 -13.80
C LEU A 25 1.16 10.21 -13.55
N CYS A 26 0.63 11.37 -13.14
CA CYS A 26 -0.81 11.57 -13.00
C CYS A 26 -1.58 11.40 -14.31
N ALA A 27 -0.95 11.68 -15.46
CA ALA A 27 -1.55 11.49 -16.77
C ALA A 27 -1.60 10.01 -17.23
N ILE A 28 -0.91 9.11 -16.52
CA ILE A 28 -0.91 7.67 -16.81
C ILE A 28 -1.85 6.97 -15.83
N PRO A 29 -3.03 6.49 -16.26
CA PRO A 29 -3.92 5.71 -15.41
C PRO A 29 -3.26 4.40 -14.98
N ALA A 30 -3.38 4.07 -13.69
CA ALA A 30 -2.81 2.83 -13.16
C ALA A 30 -3.72 2.22 -12.08
N PRO A 31 -4.90 1.71 -12.42
CA PRO A 31 -5.67 0.88 -11.50
C PRO A 31 -4.82 -0.33 -11.09
N SER A 32 -4.99 -0.81 -9.85
CA SER A 32 -4.30 -2.01 -9.39
C SER A 32 -4.42 -3.16 -10.39
N LEU A 33 -3.33 -3.85 -10.66
CA LEU A 33 -3.15 -4.88 -11.68
C LEU A 33 -3.07 -4.38 -13.15
N PHE A 34 -3.08 -3.07 -13.38
CA PHE A 34 -2.99 -2.46 -14.71
C PHE A 34 -1.94 -1.34 -14.79
N GLU A 35 -0.81 -1.56 -14.13
CA GLU A 35 0.28 -0.60 -13.99
C GLU A 35 1.29 -0.62 -15.14
N ASP A 36 1.08 -1.42 -16.18
CA ASP A 36 2.05 -1.66 -17.27
C ASP A 36 2.65 -0.37 -17.83
N GLU A 37 1.82 0.64 -18.09
CA GLU A 37 2.28 1.92 -18.65
C GLU A 37 3.10 2.75 -17.65
N ARG A 38 2.75 2.73 -16.35
CA ARG A 38 3.54 3.38 -15.30
C ARG A 38 4.86 2.67 -15.05
N ALA A 39 4.87 1.34 -15.03
CA ALA A 39 6.08 0.54 -14.91
C ALA A 39 7.06 0.84 -16.06
N GLU A 40 6.57 0.86 -17.31
CA GLU A 40 7.38 1.21 -18.46
C GLU A 40 7.89 2.65 -18.40
N PHE A 41 7.05 3.61 -17.97
CA PHE A 41 7.47 5.00 -17.77
C PHE A 41 8.59 5.11 -16.75
N CYS A 42 8.48 4.46 -15.59
CA CYS A 42 9.50 4.45 -14.55
C CYS A 42 10.80 3.82 -15.08
N ARG A 43 10.71 2.66 -15.73
CA ARG A 43 11.88 1.98 -16.32
C ARG A 43 12.58 2.83 -17.38
N ALA A 44 11.80 3.43 -18.28
CA ALA A 44 12.36 4.30 -19.34
C ALA A 44 13.04 5.56 -18.75
N TYR A 45 12.44 6.18 -17.73
CA TYR A 45 13.04 7.30 -17.03
C TYR A 45 14.36 6.89 -16.37
N LEU A 46 14.39 5.77 -15.64
CA LEU A 46 15.60 5.25 -14.99
C LEU A 46 16.72 4.98 -15.97
N HIS A 47 16.43 4.36 -17.12
CA HIS A 47 17.41 4.19 -18.19
C HIS A 47 17.91 5.54 -18.73
N GLY A 48 17.01 6.51 -18.88
CA GLY A 48 17.37 7.87 -19.37
C GLY A 48 18.33 8.62 -18.47
N ILE A 49 18.31 8.37 -17.17
CA ILE A 49 19.25 8.98 -16.20
C ILE A 49 20.51 8.15 -15.95
N GLY A 50 20.68 7.02 -16.63
CA GLY A 50 21.87 6.17 -16.52
C GLY A 50 21.74 4.94 -15.61
N ALA A 51 20.58 4.68 -15.01
CA ALA A 51 20.30 3.48 -14.22
C ALA A 51 19.99 2.27 -15.15
N GLN A 52 20.98 1.84 -15.95
CA GLN A 52 20.81 0.84 -17.01
C GLN A 52 20.44 -0.57 -16.49
N GLY A 53 20.67 -0.85 -15.21
CA GLY A 53 20.26 -2.10 -14.56
C GLY A 53 18.79 -2.15 -14.13
N ALA A 54 18.02 -1.09 -14.38
CA ALA A 54 16.60 -1.08 -14.04
C ALA A 54 15.80 -2.05 -14.93
N TYR A 55 14.91 -2.84 -14.33
CA TYR A 55 14.06 -3.81 -15.03
C TYR A 55 12.65 -3.85 -14.44
N THR A 56 11.73 -4.43 -15.20
CA THR A 56 10.37 -4.70 -14.73
C THR A 56 10.21 -6.20 -14.54
N ASP A 57 9.70 -6.63 -13.37
CA ASP A 57 9.42 -8.03 -13.08
C ASP A 57 8.04 -8.49 -13.56
N GLU A 58 7.70 -9.75 -13.31
CA GLU A 58 6.41 -10.34 -13.71
C GLU A 58 5.21 -9.76 -12.94
N ALA A 59 5.43 -9.21 -11.74
CA ALA A 59 4.40 -8.52 -10.96
C ALA A 59 4.25 -7.03 -11.35
N LYS A 60 4.98 -6.57 -12.38
CA LYS A 60 5.02 -5.18 -12.88
C LYS A 60 5.74 -4.20 -11.97
N ASN A 61 6.50 -4.68 -11.00
CA ASN A 61 7.40 -3.81 -10.27
C ASN A 61 8.52 -3.34 -11.18
N THR A 62 8.86 -2.06 -11.11
CA THR A 62 10.12 -1.56 -11.68
C THR A 62 11.15 -1.51 -10.56
N LEU A 63 12.30 -2.16 -10.77
CA LEU A 63 13.35 -2.31 -9.77
C LEU A 63 14.68 -1.76 -10.31
N PHE A 64 15.43 -1.13 -9.42
CA PHE A 64 16.82 -0.74 -9.67
C PHE A 64 17.67 -1.00 -8.43
N LEU A 65 18.68 -1.87 -8.58
CA LEU A 65 19.67 -2.14 -7.53
C LEU A 65 20.86 -1.20 -7.71
N LEU A 66 21.13 -0.39 -6.69
CA LEU A 66 22.34 0.38 -6.54
C LEU A 66 23.28 -0.38 -5.58
N ASP A 67 24.37 -0.90 -6.11
CA ASP A 67 25.34 -1.65 -5.32
C ASP A 67 26.00 -0.77 -4.26
N GLY A 68 26.15 -1.33 -3.07
CA GLY A 68 26.90 -0.73 -1.98
C GLY A 68 28.41 -0.88 -2.10
N GLU A 69 29.15 -0.25 -1.18
CA GLU A 69 30.60 -0.43 -1.00
C GLU A 69 30.92 -1.73 -0.25
N GLU A 70 30.01 -2.18 0.60
CA GLU A 70 30.11 -3.39 1.42
C GLU A 70 28.99 -4.38 1.09
N GLU A 71 29.25 -5.69 1.22
CA GLU A 71 28.25 -6.75 1.15
C GLU A 71 27.43 -6.79 2.45
N LEU A 72 26.47 -5.88 2.56
CA LEU A 72 25.48 -5.82 3.64
C LEU A 72 24.10 -6.23 3.12
N PRO A 73 23.17 -6.64 3.99
CA PRO A 73 21.79 -6.84 3.58
C PRO A 73 21.22 -5.57 2.91
N LEU A 74 20.36 -5.75 1.92
CA LEU A 74 19.80 -4.64 1.15
C LEU A 74 18.84 -3.79 2.00
N THR A 75 18.91 -2.49 1.78
CA THR A 75 17.84 -1.57 2.18
C THR A 75 16.89 -1.38 1.00
N VAL A 76 15.60 -1.68 1.19
CA VAL A 76 14.59 -1.37 0.18
C VAL A 76 14.01 0.01 0.44
N LEU A 77 13.93 0.84 -0.61
CA LEU A 77 13.07 2.02 -0.65
C LEU A 77 11.98 1.78 -1.70
N ALA A 78 10.72 1.87 -1.30
CA ALA A 78 9.57 1.55 -2.13
C ALA A 78 8.53 2.67 -2.20
N ALA A 79 7.89 2.80 -3.35
CA ALA A 79 6.69 3.61 -3.56
C ALA A 79 5.81 2.89 -4.59
N HIS A 80 4.52 2.69 -4.26
CA HIS A 80 3.63 1.98 -5.15
C HIS A 80 3.16 2.86 -6.32
N THR A 81 2.93 2.22 -7.45
CA THR A 81 2.58 2.88 -8.71
C THR A 81 1.10 2.82 -9.06
N ASP A 82 0.34 1.96 -8.41
CA ASP A 82 -1.11 1.85 -8.63
C ASP A 82 -1.89 2.90 -7.83
N THR A 83 -3.17 2.99 -8.14
CA THR A 83 -4.15 3.83 -7.45
C THR A 83 -5.45 3.05 -7.25
N VAL A 84 -6.25 3.43 -6.24
CA VAL A 84 -7.58 2.83 -5.95
C VAL A 84 -8.61 3.07 -7.06
N PHE A 85 -8.34 3.99 -7.98
CA PHE A 85 -9.32 4.40 -9.00
C PHE A 85 -9.33 3.43 -10.18
N PRO A 86 -10.53 2.96 -10.61
CA PRO A 86 -10.66 2.00 -11.72
C PRO A 86 -10.51 2.64 -13.11
N ASP A 87 -10.20 3.92 -13.18
CA ASP A 87 -10.16 4.70 -14.42
C ASP A 87 -9.02 4.24 -15.33
N ARG A 88 -9.34 4.01 -16.61
CA ARG A 88 -8.42 3.63 -17.69
C ARG A 88 -8.04 4.81 -18.58
N THR A 89 -8.51 6.00 -18.26
CA THR A 89 -8.23 7.26 -18.96
C THR A 89 -7.68 8.28 -17.95
N PRO A 90 -6.89 9.26 -18.40
CA PRO A 90 -6.35 10.29 -17.52
C PRO A 90 -7.44 10.99 -16.72
N MET A 91 -7.20 11.14 -15.43
CA MET A 91 -8.09 11.88 -14.53
C MET A 91 -7.74 13.38 -14.50
N PRO A 92 -8.67 14.26 -14.10
CA PRO A 92 -8.43 15.69 -14.08
C PRO A 92 -7.22 16.06 -13.19
N TYR A 93 -6.30 16.83 -13.75
CA TYR A 93 -5.13 17.39 -13.05
C TYR A 93 -5.24 18.91 -13.03
N THR A 94 -5.12 19.53 -11.87
CA THR A 94 -5.06 20.99 -11.72
C THR A 94 -3.98 21.41 -10.73
N ASP A 95 -3.32 22.52 -11.03
CA ASP A 95 -2.31 23.17 -10.17
C ASP A 95 -2.75 24.62 -9.95
N ASP A 96 -3.09 24.98 -8.72
CA ASP A 96 -3.52 26.33 -8.35
C ASP A 96 -2.36 27.19 -7.78
N GLY A 97 -1.13 26.64 -7.82
CA GLY A 97 0.07 27.26 -7.29
C GLY A 97 0.34 26.95 -5.81
N VAL A 98 -0.67 26.51 -5.05
CA VAL A 98 -0.57 26.08 -3.65
C VAL A 98 -0.72 24.60 -3.53
N ARG A 99 -1.69 24.04 -4.24
CA ARG A 99 -2.02 22.60 -4.27
C ARG A 99 -2.05 22.07 -5.68
N ILE A 100 -1.67 20.82 -5.80
CA ILE A 100 -1.86 20.04 -7.00
C ILE A 100 -2.97 19.02 -6.71
N HIS A 101 -4.01 19.02 -7.52
CA HIS A 101 -5.15 18.13 -7.40
C HIS A 101 -5.18 17.13 -8.56
N CYS A 102 -5.25 15.87 -8.24
CA CYS A 102 -5.55 14.76 -9.14
C CYS A 102 -5.85 13.53 -8.27
N PRO A 103 -6.83 12.69 -8.59
CA PRO A 103 -7.02 11.42 -7.90
C PRO A 103 -5.74 10.57 -7.97
N GLY A 104 -5.24 10.11 -6.82
CA GLY A 104 -3.97 9.35 -6.71
C GLY A 104 -2.70 10.21 -6.80
N VAL A 105 -2.79 11.53 -6.70
CA VAL A 105 -1.62 12.42 -6.79
C VAL A 105 -0.71 12.30 -5.58
N GLY A 106 -1.28 12.13 -4.41
CA GLY A 106 -0.57 11.85 -3.17
C GLY A 106 -0.28 10.37 -3.04
N ASP A 107 -1.33 9.59 -3.07
CA ASP A 107 -1.35 8.14 -2.85
C ASP A 107 -1.28 7.37 -4.18
N ASN A 108 -0.07 6.99 -4.66
CA ASN A 108 1.26 7.27 -4.09
C ASN A 108 2.16 7.94 -5.15
N THR A 109 1.54 8.66 -6.13
CA THR A 109 2.23 9.22 -7.30
C THR A 109 3.33 10.23 -6.93
N ALA A 110 3.10 11.05 -5.87
CA ALA A 110 4.10 12.00 -5.40
C ALA A 110 5.36 11.30 -4.88
N SER A 111 5.20 10.19 -4.18
CA SER A 111 6.32 9.39 -3.68
C SER A 111 7.09 8.71 -4.83
N VAL A 112 6.38 8.22 -5.86
CA VAL A 112 7.02 7.68 -7.07
C VAL A 112 7.91 8.74 -7.73
N ALA A 113 7.41 9.97 -7.90
CA ALA A 113 8.19 11.07 -8.47
C ALA A 113 9.42 11.41 -7.61
N ALA A 114 9.27 11.46 -6.28
CA ALA A 114 10.38 11.70 -5.35
C ALA A 114 11.41 10.55 -5.39
N LEU A 115 10.96 9.30 -5.49
CA LEU A 115 11.84 8.14 -5.55
C LEU A 115 12.64 8.08 -6.87
N LEU A 116 12.03 8.43 -8.01
CA LEU A 116 12.73 8.54 -9.30
C LEU A 116 13.86 9.58 -9.24
N LEU A 117 13.59 10.76 -8.65
CA LEU A 117 14.63 11.78 -8.48
C LEU A 117 15.65 11.40 -7.40
N THR A 118 15.27 10.59 -6.42
CA THR A 118 16.24 10.03 -5.46
C THR A 118 17.26 9.15 -6.19
N VAL A 119 16.82 8.25 -7.08
CA VAL A 119 17.76 7.47 -7.92
C VAL A 119 18.64 8.40 -8.76
N LYS A 120 18.03 9.42 -9.39
CA LYS A 120 18.80 10.41 -10.17
C LYS A 120 19.89 11.08 -9.34
N PHE A 121 19.60 11.45 -8.09
CA PHE A 121 20.59 12.04 -7.18
C PHE A 121 21.81 11.13 -7.01
N PHE A 122 21.61 9.85 -6.69
CA PHE A 122 22.72 8.91 -6.52
C PHE A 122 23.55 8.74 -7.78
N ILE A 123 22.89 8.62 -8.94
CA ILE A 123 23.57 8.43 -10.24
C ILE A 123 24.37 9.68 -10.61
N THR A 124 23.75 10.88 -10.57
CA THR A 124 24.39 12.12 -11.02
C THR A 124 25.50 12.59 -10.08
N GLU A 125 25.33 12.37 -8.79
CA GLU A 125 26.32 12.73 -7.78
C GLU A 125 27.42 11.66 -7.59
N GLY A 126 27.28 10.50 -8.26
CA GLY A 126 28.23 9.40 -8.17
C GLY A 126 28.38 8.83 -6.75
N ILE A 127 27.29 8.86 -5.97
CA ILE A 127 27.32 8.40 -4.58
C ILE A 127 27.09 6.88 -4.55
N ARG A 128 28.03 6.18 -3.90
CA ARG A 128 27.84 4.78 -3.54
C ARG A 128 27.47 4.70 -2.06
N PRO A 129 26.32 4.10 -1.70
CA PRO A 129 25.97 3.89 -0.31
C PRO A 129 26.85 2.80 0.30
N ARG A 130 26.93 2.74 1.63
CA ARG A 130 27.72 1.69 2.30
C ARG A 130 27.13 0.30 2.04
N GLY A 131 25.83 0.11 2.29
CA GLY A 131 25.07 -1.09 1.90
C GLY A 131 24.27 -0.84 0.62
N GLY A 132 23.96 -1.89 -0.12
CA GLY A 132 23.17 -1.78 -1.34
C GLY A 132 21.74 -1.26 -1.09
N ILE A 133 21.23 -0.49 -2.03
CA ILE A 133 19.83 0.00 -2.01
C ILE A 133 19.08 -0.61 -3.18
N LEU A 134 17.96 -1.25 -2.88
CA LEU A 134 16.99 -1.66 -3.89
C LEU A 134 15.87 -0.61 -3.95
N PHE A 135 15.86 0.18 -5.02
CA PHE A 135 14.77 1.10 -5.32
C PHE A 135 13.65 0.36 -6.01
N VAL A 136 12.43 0.48 -5.48
CA VAL A 136 11.28 -0.28 -5.91
C VAL A 136 10.10 0.63 -6.20
N PHE A 137 9.60 0.55 -7.42
CA PHE A 137 8.35 1.16 -7.87
C PHE A 137 7.35 0.01 -8.02
N ASN A 138 6.69 -0.33 -6.91
CA ASN A 138 5.90 -1.55 -6.84
C ASN A 138 4.48 -1.38 -7.37
N ALA A 139 3.90 -2.49 -7.81
CA ALA A 139 2.54 -2.61 -8.29
C ALA A 139 1.61 -3.22 -7.24
N ALA A 140 0.31 -3.01 -7.43
CA ALA A 140 -0.76 -3.71 -6.73
C ALA A 140 -0.72 -3.61 -5.20
N GLU A 141 -0.39 -2.42 -4.68
CA GLU A 141 -0.53 -2.11 -3.25
C GLU A 141 -2.01 -2.02 -2.88
N GLU A 142 -2.81 -1.37 -3.69
CA GLU A 142 -4.15 -0.93 -3.37
C GLU A 142 -5.22 -2.03 -3.48
N GLY A 143 -6.26 -1.88 -2.69
CA GLY A 143 -7.50 -2.61 -2.82
C GLY A 143 -7.35 -4.13 -2.91
N LEU A 144 -7.78 -4.70 -4.02
CA LEU A 144 -7.68 -6.14 -4.32
C LEU A 144 -6.35 -6.52 -4.98
N GLY A 145 -5.43 -5.60 -5.19
CA GLY A 145 -4.05 -5.87 -5.61
C GLY A 145 -3.30 -6.70 -4.58
N ASN A 146 -3.69 -6.59 -3.30
CA ASN A 146 -3.27 -7.49 -2.21
C ASN A 146 -1.76 -7.56 -2.00
N LEU A 147 -1.04 -6.44 -2.21
CA LEU A 147 0.40 -6.31 -2.05
C LEU A 147 1.21 -7.25 -2.97
N LEU A 148 0.65 -7.59 -4.15
CA LEU A 148 1.25 -8.57 -5.07
C LEU A 148 2.69 -8.18 -5.44
N GLY A 149 2.93 -6.90 -5.69
CA GLY A 149 4.26 -6.39 -6.03
C GLY A 149 5.29 -6.67 -4.95
N VAL A 150 4.99 -6.30 -3.71
CA VAL A 150 5.93 -6.51 -2.60
C VAL A 150 6.07 -7.99 -2.25
N ARG A 151 5.01 -8.80 -2.34
CA ARG A 151 5.12 -10.27 -2.19
C ARG A 151 6.14 -10.84 -3.16
N ARG A 152 6.07 -10.45 -4.43
CA ARG A 152 7.02 -10.92 -5.45
C ARG A 152 8.46 -10.54 -5.12
N ILE A 153 8.70 -9.33 -4.62
CA ILE A 153 10.04 -8.88 -4.21
C ILE A 153 10.61 -9.77 -3.10
N PHE A 154 9.78 -10.13 -2.09
CA PHE A 154 10.23 -10.98 -1.00
C PHE A 154 10.34 -12.46 -1.39
N GLU A 155 9.57 -12.94 -2.37
CA GLU A 155 9.76 -14.26 -2.98
C GLU A 155 11.11 -14.37 -3.71
N ASP A 156 11.49 -13.34 -4.47
CA ASP A 156 12.70 -13.36 -5.29
C ASP A 156 13.97 -12.96 -4.54
N LEU A 157 13.89 -12.02 -3.60
CA LEU A 157 15.05 -11.34 -3.00
C LEU A 157 15.02 -11.32 -1.46
N GLY A 158 14.01 -11.91 -0.82
CA GLY A 158 13.77 -11.78 0.63
C GLY A 158 14.99 -12.10 1.49
N ASP A 159 15.76 -13.13 1.14
CA ASP A 159 16.99 -13.53 1.85
C ASP A 159 18.10 -12.47 1.83
N ARG A 160 18.01 -11.49 0.93
CA ARG A 160 18.97 -10.41 0.78
C ARG A 160 18.54 -9.11 1.44
N ILE A 161 17.26 -8.99 1.84
CA ILE A 161 16.66 -7.76 2.36
C ILE A 161 16.81 -7.72 3.86
N GLY A 162 17.47 -6.67 4.38
CA GLY A 162 17.62 -6.46 5.81
C GLY A 162 16.61 -5.50 6.43
N GLN A 163 16.08 -4.56 5.63
CA GLN A 163 15.07 -3.61 6.06
C GLN A 163 14.31 -3.02 4.87
N PHE A 164 13.11 -2.50 5.14
CA PHE A 164 12.22 -1.98 4.13
C PHE A 164 11.65 -0.61 4.55
N ILE A 165 11.72 0.37 3.64
CA ILE A 165 11.16 1.70 3.85
C ILE A 165 10.14 1.96 2.73
N SER A 166 8.86 2.05 3.08
CA SER A 166 7.83 2.54 2.17
C SER A 166 7.72 4.06 2.27
N LEU A 167 7.54 4.73 1.14
CA LEU A 167 7.31 6.16 1.05
C LEU A 167 5.82 6.42 0.80
N ASP A 168 4.97 6.19 1.82
CA ASP A 168 3.52 6.15 1.65
C ASP A 168 2.77 6.69 2.87
N SER A 169 2.91 8.01 3.09
CA SER A 169 2.16 8.73 4.11
C SER A 169 1.99 10.19 3.71
N PHE A 170 0.86 10.78 4.04
CA PHE A 170 0.41 12.10 3.56
C PHE A 170 0.67 13.25 4.54
N SER A 171 1.51 13.05 5.54
CA SER A 171 1.87 14.12 6.50
C SER A 171 3.24 13.89 7.11
N PHE A 172 4.10 14.90 7.11
CA PHE A 172 5.41 14.83 7.74
C PHE A 172 5.40 14.54 9.25
N SER A 173 4.24 14.61 9.89
CA SER A 173 4.09 14.32 11.32
C SER A 173 3.73 12.87 11.65
N VAL A 174 3.48 12.02 10.64
CA VAL A 174 2.98 10.66 10.84
C VAL A 174 3.72 9.65 10.00
N ALA A 175 4.16 8.57 10.64
CA ALA A 175 4.69 7.37 10.01
C ALA A 175 3.94 6.12 10.50
N ASN A 176 4.06 4.99 9.79
CA ASN A 176 3.54 3.72 10.25
C ASN A 176 4.70 2.80 10.63
N ASP A 177 4.60 2.18 11.80
CA ASP A 177 5.60 1.26 12.38
C ASP A 177 5.03 -0.11 12.73
N THR A 178 3.72 -0.25 12.61
CA THR A 178 2.98 -1.47 12.92
C THR A 178 1.94 -1.69 11.82
N CYS A 179 1.77 -2.93 11.37
CA CYS A 179 0.84 -3.22 10.29
C CYS A 179 -0.53 -3.66 10.80
N VAL A 180 -1.56 -3.10 10.18
CA VAL A 180 -2.94 -3.58 10.32
C VAL A 180 -3.17 -4.66 9.27
N GLY A 181 -3.35 -5.91 9.73
CA GLY A 181 -3.72 -7.02 8.86
C GLY A 181 -5.18 -6.94 8.43
N SER A 182 -5.51 -7.58 7.32
CA SER A 182 -6.88 -7.68 6.84
C SER A 182 -7.15 -9.01 6.12
N VAL A 183 -8.35 -9.54 6.32
CA VAL A 183 -8.88 -10.67 5.56
C VAL A 183 -10.13 -10.20 4.83
N ARG A 184 -10.13 -10.32 3.51
CA ARG A 184 -11.22 -9.88 2.64
C ARG A 184 -11.83 -11.09 1.93
N SER A 185 -13.13 -11.23 2.02
CA SER A 185 -13.88 -12.36 1.46
C SER A 185 -14.99 -11.86 0.53
N GLU A 186 -15.14 -12.55 -0.60
CA GLU A 186 -16.32 -12.50 -1.42
C GLU A 186 -17.20 -13.70 -1.09
N VAL A 187 -18.45 -13.45 -0.75
CA VAL A 187 -19.43 -14.47 -0.39
C VAL A 187 -20.57 -14.46 -1.39
N THR A 188 -20.90 -15.62 -1.95
CA THR A 188 -21.98 -15.80 -2.90
C THR A 188 -23.01 -16.77 -2.35
N VAL A 189 -24.26 -16.36 -2.39
CA VAL A 189 -25.44 -17.20 -2.03
C VAL A 189 -26.18 -17.54 -3.31
N ARG A 190 -26.50 -18.83 -3.52
CA ARG A 190 -27.32 -19.34 -4.63
C ARG A 190 -28.49 -20.13 -4.13
N THR A 191 -29.62 -19.94 -4.79
CA THR A 191 -30.88 -20.65 -4.53
C THR A 191 -31.56 -21.01 -5.85
N GLU A 192 -32.68 -21.75 -5.82
CA GLU A 192 -33.43 -22.09 -7.03
C GLU A 192 -34.18 -20.88 -7.63
N GLY A 193 -34.48 -19.85 -6.83
CA GLY A 193 -35.20 -18.67 -7.28
C GLY A 193 -36.63 -18.93 -7.74
N GLY A 194 -37.14 -18.11 -8.69
CA GLY A 194 -38.41 -18.31 -9.34
C GLY A 194 -39.31 -17.08 -9.44
N HIS A 195 -40.52 -17.26 -9.94
CA HIS A 195 -41.53 -16.19 -10.04
C HIS A 195 -42.11 -15.89 -8.65
N SER A 196 -42.06 -14.65 -8.20
CA SER A 196 -42.38 -14.24 -6.82
C SER A 196 -43.80 -14.64 -6.34
N PHE A 197 -44.78 -14.75 -7.22
CA PHE A 197 -46.15 -15.18 -6.91
C PHE A 197 -46.32 -16.69 -7.10
N VAL A 198 -45.83 -17.27 -8.22
CA VAL A 198 -46.05 -18.68 -8.56
C VAL A 198 -45.23 -19.61 -7.67
N ASN A 199 -43.98 -19.24 -7.40
CA ASN A 199 -43.04 -20.01 -6.63
C ASN A 199 -42.88 -19.46 -5.20
N PHE A 200 -43.93 -18.80 -4.68
CA PHE A 200 -43.91 -18.26 -3.30
C PHE A 200 -43.58 -19.35 -2.29
N GLY A 201 -42.54 -19.13 -1.48
CA GLY A 201 -42.03 -20.10 -0.51
C GLY A 201 -40.67 -20.70 -0.91
N ASN A 202 -40.21 -20.50 -2.15
CA ASN A 202 -38.84 -20.83 -2.53
C ASN A 202 -37.82 -19.96 -1.79
N GLU A 203 -36.63 -20.48 -1.62
CA GLU A 203 -35.51 -19.76 -1.03
C GLU A 203 -35.11 -18.56 -1.90
N ASN A 204 -34.80 -17.45 -1.23
CA ASN A 204 -34.40 -16.20 -1.86
C ASN A 204 -32.97 -15.84 -1.46
N ALA A 205 -32.07 -15.75 -2.44
CA ALA A 205 -30.66 -15.50 -2.20
C ALA A 205 -30.39 -14.16 -1.49
N ILE A 206 -31.15 -13.09 -1.81
CA ILE A 206 -31.04 -11.79 -1.13
C ILE A 206 -31.43 -11.91 0.34
N HIS A 207 -32.53 -12.64 0.64
CA HIS A 207 -32.95 -12.85 2.02
C HIS A 207 -31.89 -13.60 2.82
N ARG A 208 -31.33 -14.69 2.27
CA ARG A 208 -30.29 -15.49 2.93
C ARG A 208 -28.98 -14.69 3.09
N LEU A 209 -28.63 -13.87 2.12
CA LEU A 209 -27.48 -12.97 2.25
C LEU A 209 -27.67 -11.92 3.37
N ALA A 210 -28.89 -11.36 3.48
CA ALA A 210 -29.21 -10.41 4.55
C ALA A 210 -29.14 -11.05 5.95
N GLU A 211 -29.53 -12.33 6.08
CA GLU A 211 -29.34 -13.09 7.33
C GLU A 211 -27.85 -13.26 7.67
N LEU A 212 -26.99 -13.55 6.67
CA LEU A 212 -25.54 -13.60 6.88
C LEU A 212 -25.01 -12.27 7.38
N VAL A 213 -25.39 -11.15 6.74
CA VAL A 213 -25.00 -9.80 7.17
C VAL A 213 -25.41 -9.57 8.63
N THR A 214 -26.65 -9.92 8.99
CA THR A 214 -27.14 -9.78 10.38
C THR A 214 -26.29 -10.59 11.37
N ARG A 215 -25.90 -11.81 11.01
CA ARG A 215 -25.03 -12.66 11.85
C ARG A 215 -23.62 -12.09 11.97
N ILE A 216 -23.06 -11.55 10.89
CA ILE A 216 -21.74 -10.89 10.92
C ILE A 216 -21.78 -9.71 11.89
N TYR A 217 -22.81 -8.86 11.82
CA TYR A 217 -22.93 -7.69 12.70
C TYR A 217 -23.34 -8.03 14.15
N ALA A 218 -23.62 -9.29 14.44
CA ALA A 218 -23.81 -9.81 15.80
C ALA A 218 -22.54 -10.44 16.39
N LEU A 219 -21.42 -10.46 15.67
CA LEU A 219 -20.15 -10.96 16.18
C LEU A 219 -19.58 -10.08 17.28
N ASP A 220 -19.14 -10.69 18.35
CA ASP A 220 -18.31 -10.05 19.35
C ASP A 220 -16.87 -9.91 18.81
N VAL A 221 -16.34 -8.69 18.85
CA VAL A 221 -14.97 -8.42 18.47
C VAL A 221 -14.02 -8.92 19.57
N PRO A 222 -12.97 -9.68 19.23
CA PRO A 222 -11.99 -10.12 20.22
C PRO A 222 -11.42 -8.95 21.02
N ALA A 223 -11.52 -9.02 22.35
CA ALA A 223 -10.98 -8.02 23.25
C ALA A 223 -9.59 -8.43 23.73
N LYS A 224 -8.56 -7.70 23.27
CA LYS A 224 -7.17 -7.85 23.73
C LYS A 224 -6.61 -6.46 24.00
N GLU A 225 -5.95 -6.29 25.16
CA GLU A 225 -5.39 -4.99 25.54
C GLU A 225 -4.39 -4.48 24.48
N GLY A 226 -4.60 -3.27 24.01
CA GLY A 226 -3.77 -2.64 22.98
C GLY A 226 -4.09 -3.05 21.54
N ALA A 227 -4.98 -4.03 21.31
CA ALA A 227 -5.38 -4.42 19.97
C ALA A 227 -6.65 -3.68 19.51
N HIS A 228 -6.68 -3.30 18.24
CA HIS A 228 -7.85 -2.74 17.57
C HIS A 228 -8.31 -3.66 16.44
N THR A 229 -9.52 -4.21 16.58
CA THR A 229 -10.10 -5.16 15.62
C THR A 229 -11.43 -4.63 15.10
N THR A 230 -11.65 -4.77 13.80
CA THR A 230 -12.87 -4.29 13.12
C THR A 230 -13.35 -5.29 12.09
N TYR A 231 -14.59 -5.15 11.65
CA TYR A 231 -15.15 -5.85 10.50
C TYR A 231 -16.10 -4.94 9.74
N ASN A 232 -16.35 -5.26 8.47
CA ASN A 232 -17.24 -4.50 7.61
C ASN A 232 -17.82 -5.36 6.49
N VAL A 233 -19.06 -5.09 6.10
CA VAL A 233 -19.65 -5.52 4.82
C VAL A 233 -19.70 -4.28 3.92
N GLY A 234 -18.79 -4.21 2.95
CA GLY A 234 -18.60 -3.02 2.14
C GLY A 234 -19.48 -2.96 0.89
N CYS A 235 -19.83 -4.13 0.33
CA CYS A 235 -20.66 -4.23 -0.87
C CYS A 235 -21.68 -5.35 -0.71
N ILE A 236 -22.88 -5.15 -1.27
CA ILE A 236 -23.92 -6.16 -1.37
C ILE A 236 -24.68 -5.96 -2.69
N GLU A 237 -24.88 -7.04 -3.44
CA GLU A 237 -25.60 -7.02 -4.72
C GLU A 237 -26.42 -8.30 -4.88
N GLY A 238 -27.52 -8.27 -5.66
CA GLY A 238 -28.30 -9.49 -5.93
C GLY A 238 -29.64 -9.23 -6.60
N GLY A 239 -30.19 -10.32 -7.17
CA GLY A 239 -31.47 -10.33 -7.85
C GLY A 239 -31.46 -9.67 -9.22
N THR A 240 -32.58 -9.76 -9.94
CA THR A 240 -32.72 -9.28 -11.32
C THR A 240 -33.94 -8.37 -11.51
N SER A 241 -35.05 -8.64 -10.86
CA SER A 241 -36.27 -7.80 -10.96
C SER A 241 -37.17 -7.98 -9.71
N VAL A 242 -38.12 -7.02 -9.53
CA VAL A 242 -38.99 -6.97 -8.35
C VAL A 242 -39.94 -8.18 -8.22
N ASN A 243 -40.30 -8.84 -9.35
CA ASN A 243 -41.21 -9.99 -9.37
C ASN A 243 -40.48 -11.33 -9.53
N THR A 244 -39.18 -11.35 -9.26
CA THR A 244 -38.35 -12.56 -9.28
C THR A 244 -37.83 -12.85 -7.85
N ILE A 245 -37.94 -14.10 -7.39
CA ILE A 245 -37.21 -14.58 -6.23
C ILE A 245 -35.75 -14.69 -6.64
N ALA A 246 -34.84 -14.00 -5.95
CA ALA A 246 -33.45 -13.92 -6.35
C ALA A 246 -32.76 -15.29 -6.31
N GLU A 247 -32.16 -15.70 -7.43
CA GLU A 247 -31.35 -16.92 -7.56
C GLU A 247 -29.93 -16.74 -7.04
N GLU A 248 -29.38 -15.52 -7.13
CA GLU A 248 -28.03 -15.21 -6.70
C GLU A 248 -27.95 -13.85 -6.01
N ALA A 249 -27.15 -13.80 -4.96
CA ALA A 249 -26.73 -12.58 -4.29
C ALA A 249 -25.30 -12.73 -3.75
N HIS A 250 -24.55 -11.63 -3.71
CA HIS A 250 -23.18 -11.65 -3.21
C HIS A 250 -22.83 -10.43 -2.38
N MET A 251 -21.80 -10.56 -1.55
CA MET A 251 -21.24 -9.47 -0.76
C MET A 251 -19.71 -9.52 -0.74
N LEU A 252 -19.10 -8.36 -0.52
CA LEU A 252 -17.71 -8.23 -0.11
C LEU A 252 -17.68 -7.81 1.35
N CYS A 253 -16.97 -8.58 2.16
CA CYS A 253 -16.75 -8.30 3.58
C CYS A 253 -15.29 -8.42 3.96
N GLU A 254 -14.89 -7.72 5.02
CA GLU A 254 -13.55 -7.78 5.57
C GLU A 254 -13.55 -7.80 7.10
N CYS A 255 -12.50 -8.35 7.69
CA CYS A 255 -12.08 -8.05 9.04
C CYS A 255 -10.65 -7.55 9.04
N ARG A 256 -10.34 -6.69 10.02
CA ARG A 256 -9.01 -6.09 10.21
C ARG A 256 -8.59 -6.16 11.66
N SER A 257 -7.30 -6.28 11.90
CA SER A 257 -6.71 -6.16 13.24
C SER A 257 -5.23 -5.76 13.13
N ASP A 258 -4.74 -5.05 14.14
CA ASP A 258 -3.31 -4.85 14.38
C ASP A 258 -2.68 -5.98 15.21
N ASP A 259 -3.47 -6.98 15.59
CA ASP A 259 -3.05 -8.19 16.31
C ASP A 259 -3.37 -9.45 15.48
N ALA A 260 -2.37 -10.31 15.29
CA ALA A 260 -2.49 -11.51 14.45
C ALA A 260 -3.47 -12.55 15.01
N GLU A 261 -3.54 -12.71 16.35
CA GLU A 261 -4.44 -13.65 17.00
C GLU A 261 -5.89 -13.18 16.87
N CYS A 262 -6.14 -11.89 17.12
CA CYS A 262 -7.46 -11.28 16.94
C CYS A 262 -7.94 -11.38 15.49
N LEU A 263 -7.05 -11.15 14.52
CA LEU A 263 -7.37 -11.30 13.10
C LEU A 263 -7.77 -12.74 12.76
N ALA A 264 -7.02 -13.73 13.26
CA ALA A 264 -7.28 -15.14 13.03
C ALA A 264 -8.62 -15.58 13.67
N LEU A 265 -8.93 -15.09 14.88
CA LEU A 265 -10.21 -15.35 15.54
C LEU A 265 -11.38 -14.78 14.75
N MET A 266 -11.27 -13.55 14.24
CA MET A 266 -12.30 -12.95 13.40
C MET A 266 -12.50 -13.70 12.08
N GLN A 267 -11.42 -14.10 11.43
CA GLN A 267 -11.50 -14.92 10.22
C GLN A 267 -12.24 -16.22 10.48
N ALA A 268 -11.87 -16.94 11.53
CA ALA A 268 -12.52 -18.21 11.91
C ALA A 268 -14.02 -18.01 12.21
N ALA A 269 -14.39 -16.94 12.91
CA ALA A 269 -15.79 -16.61 13.21
C ALA A 269 -16.60 -16.33 11.93
N LEU A 270 -16.03 -15.62 10.95
CA LEU A 270 -16.68 -15.39 9.65
C LEU A 270 -16.86 -16.72 8.89
N GLU A 271 -15.83 -17.55 8.83
CA GLU A 271 -15.89 -18.87 8.16
C GLU A 271 -16.92 -19.80 8.81
N GLU A 272 -17.05 -19.76 10.14
CA GLU A 272 -18.08 -20.51 10.87
C GLU A 272 -19.49 -20.03 10.50
N ILE A 273 -19.73 -18.72 10.43
CA ILE A 273 -21.02 -18.17 9.97
C ILE A 273 -21.36 -18.66 8.56
N PHE A 274 -20.40 -18.62 7.63
CA PHE A 274 -20.62 -19.06 6.25
C PHE A 274 -20.93 -20.57 6.20
N ALA A 275 -20.20 -21.39 6.94
CA ALA A 275 -20.40 -22.82 7.00
C ALA A 275 -21.74 -23.20 7.64
N ALA A 276 -22.08 -22.61 8.79
CA ALA A 276 -23.29 -22.89 9.54
C ALA A 276 -24.59 -22.41 8.86
N SER A 277 -24.49 -21.59 7.82
CA SER A 277 -25.64 -21.05 7.09
C SER A 277 -26.00 -21.86 5.85
N ARG A 278 -25.23 -22.88 5.52
CA ARG A 278 -25.52 -23.82 4.41
C ARG A 278 -26.64 -24.77 4.83
N HIS A 279 -27.61 -24.95 3.97
CA HIS A 279 -28.67 -25.96 4.14
C HIS A 279 -29.33 -26.33 2.80
N THR A 280 -30.26 -27.31 2.81
CA THR A 280 -30.94 -27.77 1.61
C THR A 280 -31.62 -26.60 0.87
N GLY A 281 -31.33 -26.43 -0.41
CA GLY A 281 -31.88 -25.35 -1.25
C GLY A 281 -31.13 -24.03 -1.18
N VAL A 282 -30.08 -23.92 -0.34
CA VAL A 282 -29.22 -22.73 -0.22
C VAL A 282 -27.77 -23.13 -0.30
N ASP A 283 -27.11 -22.75 -1.40
CA ASP A 283 -25.65 -22.90 -1.56
C ASP A 283 -24.95 -21.60 -1.17
N ILE A 284 -23.96 -21.71 -0.28
CA ILE A 284 -23.12 -20.59 0.15
C ILE A 284 -21.67 -20.96 -0.16
N SER A 285 -21.08 -20.20 -1.04
CA SER A 285 -19.65 -20.29 -1.35
C SER A 285 -18.95 -18.98 -0.98
N TYR A 286 -17.69 -19.08 -0.55
CA TYR A 286 -16.87 -17.92 -0.32
C TYR A 286 -15.45 -18.16 -0.85
N ARG A 287 -14.80 -17.08 -1.25
CA ARG A 287 -13.39 -17.07 -1.62
C ARG A 287 -12.68 -15.90 -0.96
N LEU A 288 -11.45 -16.14 -0.58
CA LEU A 288 -10.55 -15.11 -0.12
C LEU A 288 -10.13 -14.23 -1.31
N VAL A 289 -10.38 -12.93 -1.24
CA VAL A 289 -10.03 -11.97 -2.30
C VAL A 289 -8.93 -11.03 -1.88
N GLY A 290 -8.51 -11.05 -0.62
CA GLY A 290 -7.37 -10.30 -0.12
C GLY A 290 -6.96 -10.76 1.27
N LEU A 291 -5.65 -10.83 1.48
CA LEU A 291 -5.04 -11.15 2.77
C LEU A 291 -3.80 -10.26 2.97
N ARG A 292 -3.88 -9.32 3.91
CA ARG A 292 -2.71 -8.58 4.40
C ARG A 292 -2.34 -9.13 5.78
N PRO A 293 -1.11 -9.63 5.98
CA PRO A 293 -0.73 -10.19 7.27
C PRO A 293 -0.49 -9.11 8.33
N CYS A 294 -0.59 -9.47 9.60
CA CYS A 294 -0.05 -8.70 10.72
C CYS A 294 1.46 -8.92 10.86
N ALA A 295 2.10 -8.13 11.73
CA ALA A 295 3.51 -8.30 12.04
C ALA A 295 3.80 -9.66 12.68
N SER A 296 4.96 -10.23 12.39
CA SER A 296 5.44 -11.45 13.02
C SER A 296 5.76 -11.23 14.50
N PRO A 297 5.41 -12.16 15.39
CA PRO A 297 5.85 -12.11 16.78
C PRO A 297 7.38 -12.28 16.94
N ALA A 298 8.08 -12.73 15.91
CA ALA A 298 9.54 -12.86 15.86
C ALA A 298 10.26 -11.58 15.43
N LEU A 299 9.52 -10.50 15.13
CA LEU A 299 10.09 -9.22 14.73
C LEU A 299 11.00 -8.65 15.84
N ASP A 300 12.23 -8.24 15.48
CA ASP A 300 13.18 -7.63 16.43
C ASP A 300 12.70 -6.22 16.82
N THR A 301 12.11 -6.12 18.00
CA THR A 301 11.59 -4.86 18.54
C THR A 301 12.70 -3.83 18.81
N ALA A 302 13.92 -4.27 19.12
CA ALA A 302 15.03 -3.36 19.35
C ALA A 302 15.52 -2.73 18.04
N GLU A 303 15.53 -3.52 16.95
CA GLU A 303 15.82 -2.98 15.61
C GLU A 303 14.73 -2.01 15.15
N MET A 304 13.47 -2.35 15.34
CA MET A 304 12.35 -1.43 15.05
C MET A 304 12.50 -0.11 15.79
N GLU A 305 12.81 -0.12 17.08
CA GLU A 305 13.02 1.10 17.85
C GLU A 305 14.24 1.91 17.37
N ARG A 306 15.31 1.25 16.88
CA ARG A 306 16.44 1.95 16.24
C ARG A 306 16.02 2.62 14.93
N MET A 307 15.25 1.93 14.08
CA MET A 307 14.73 2.48 12.85
C MET A 307 13.79 3.67 13.09
N LYS A 308 12.88 3.56 14.05
CA LYS A 308 11.97 4.64 14.46
C LYS A 308 12.72 5.90 14.92
N LYS A 309 13.71 5.73 15.80
CA LYS A 309 14.56 6.84 16.27
C LYS A 309 15.31 7.50 15.11
N LYS A 310 15.87 6.69 14.21
CA LYS A 310 16.57 7.18 13.01
C LYS A 310 15.61 7.96 12.10
N ALA A 311 14.42 7.44 11.82
CA ALA A 311 13.40 8.12 11.03
C ALA A 311 12.93 9.43 11.67
N ALA A 312 12.64 9.43 12.97
CA ALA A 312 12.21 10.62 13.70
C ALA A 312 13.28 11.72 13.69
N ALA A 313 14.54 11.37 13.94
CA ALA A 313 15.64 12.32 13.89
C ALA A 313 15.83 12.91 12.47
N LEU A 314 15.78 12.07 11.44
CA LEU A 314 15.89 12.47 10.05
C LEU A 314 14.76 13.42 9.64
N LEU A 315 13.51 13.05 9.90
CA LEU A 315 12.37 13.89 9.53
C LEU A 315 12.39 15.23 10.28
N CYS A 316 12.67 15.22 11.58
CA CYS A 316 12.80 16.44 12.36
C CYS A 316 13.91 17.35 11.82
N GLU A 317 15.09 16.81 11.42
CA GLU A 317 16.19 17.58 10.84
C GLU A 317 15.82 18.20 9.48
N VAL A 318 15.08 17.46 8.63
CA VAL A 318 14.74 17.92 7.27
C VAL A 318 13.52 18.82 7.26
N THR A 319 12.48 18.50 8.03
CA THR A 319 11.17 19.15 7.96
C THR A 319 10.91 20.14 9.10
N GLY A 320 11.63 20.00 10.22
CA GLY A 320 11.35 20.71 11.47
C GLY A 320 10.12 20.17 12.22
N VAL A 321 9.51 19.05 11.78
CA VAL A 321 8.29 18.48 12.34
C VAL A 321 8.62 17.24 13.16
N GLU A 322 8.00 17.09 14.33
CA GLU A 322 8.11 15.87 15.14
C GLU A 322 7.28 14.74 14.50
N LEU A 323 7.88 13.57 14.40
CA LEU A 323 7.26 12.38 13.84
C LEU A 323 6.58 11.56 14.94
N SER A 324 5.32 11.22 14.74
CA SER A 324 4.57 10.24 15.53
C SER A 324 4.39 8.95 14.75
N PHE A 325 4.23 7.83 15.45
CA PHE A 325 4.04 6.52 14.85
C PHE A 325 2.64 5.99 15.16
N ARG A 326 2.05 5.29 14.19
CA ARG A 326 0.73 4.67 14.33
C ARG A 326 0.63 3.41 13.46
N PRO A 327 -0.29 2.48 13.77
CA PRO A 327 -0.60 1.36 12.89
C PRO A 327 -1.11 1.84 11.52
N GLY A 328 -0.76 1.09 10.47
CA GLY A 328 -1.24 1.31 9.10
C GLY A 328 -1.29 0.02 8.31
N SER A 329 -1.97 0.02 7.18
CA SER A 329 -2.00 -1.12 6.25
C SER A 329 -1.38 -0.67 4.95
N THR A 330 -0.12 -1.03 4.73
CA THR A 330 0.73 -0.58 3.63
C THR A 330 1.59 -1.74 3.14
N ASP A 331 2.47 -1.49 2.18
CA ASP A 331 3.50 -2.43 1.73
C ASP A 331 4.33 -3.03 2.89
N CYS A 332 4.46 -2.31 4.01
CA CYS A 332 5.18 -2.79 5.19
C CYS A 332 4.57 -4.03 5.84
N ASN A 333 3.30 -4.38 5.54
CA ASN A 333 2.69 -5.61 6.06
C ASN A 333 3.49 -6.87 5.69
N ILE A 334 4.05 -6.92 4.47
CA ILE A 334 4.79 -8.11 4.03
C ILE A 334 6.12 -8.26 4.77
N PRO A 335 7.07 -7.30 4.75
CA PRO A 335 8.31 -7.44 5.49
C PRO A 335 8.10 -7.64 6.99
N LEU A 336 7.21 -6.88 7.63
CA LEU A 336 6.92 -7.04 9.06
C LEU A 336 6.39 -8.44 9.40
N SER A 337 5.59 -9.05 8.52
CA SER A 337 5.10 -10.43 8.71
C SER A 337 6.20 -11.49 8.58
N LEU A 338 7.27 -11.16 7.87
CA LEU A 338 8.47 -11.99 7.69
C LEU A 338 9.56 -11.70 8.73
N ALA A 339 9.24 -10.94 9.77
CA ALA A 339 10.16 -10.47 10.79
C ALA A 339 11.30 -9.59 10.24
N ILE A 340 11.11 -8.94 9.10
CA ILE A 340 12.04 -7.96 8.53
C ILE A 340 11.58 -6.57 8.95
N PRO A 341 12.45 -5.77 9.59
CA PRO A 341 12.13 -4.43 10.05
C PRO A 341 11.68 -3.52 8.91
N ALA A 342 10.54 -2.81 9.08
CA ALA A 342 10.00 -1.93 8.07
C ALA A 342 9.30 -0.71 8.66
N LEU A 343 9.38 0.42 7.95
CA LEU A 343 8.68 1.66 8.27
C LEU A 343 8.03 2.24 7.02
N CYS A 344 6.85 2.82 7.17
CA CYS A 344 6.25 3.67 6.16
C CYS A 344 6.43 5.14 6.59
N ILE A 345 7.15 5.94 5.79
CA ILE A 345 7.49 7.33 6.11
C ILE A 345 6.91 8.31 5.09
N PRO A 346 6.58 9.55 5.50
CA PRO A 346 6.03 10.56 4.61
C PRO A 346 7.10 11.23 3.74
N VAL A 347 6.73 11.57 2.51
CA VAL A 347 7.54 12.39 1.60
C VAL A 347 6.75 13.54 0.95
N TYR A 348 5.56 13.83 1.43
CA TYR A 348 4.75 14.97 1.03
C TYR A 348 3.74 15.32 2.13
N THR A 349 3.08 16.47 1.99
CA THR A 349 1.87 16.80 2.74
C THR A 349 0.70 16.88 1.77
N GLY A 350 -0.40 16.20 2.11
CA GLY A 350 -1.58 16.14 1.25
C GLY A 350 -2.83 15.71 2.01
N GLY A 351 -3.89 15.45 1.29
CA GLY A 351 -5.14 14.98 1.86
C GLY A 351 -6.15 14.56 0.82
N GLY A 352 -7.26 13.97 1.31
CA GLY A 352 -8.31 13.46 0.44
C GLY A 352 -7.95 12.14 -0.24
N ALA A 353 -6.97 11.38 0.26
CA ALA A 353 -6.62 10.06 -0.28
C ALA A 353 -7.86 9.20 -0.46
N HIS A 354 -7.88 8.39 -1.54
CA HIS A 354 -9.02 7.55 -1.96
C HIS A 354 -10.29 8.33 -2.36
N THR A 355 -10.20 9.65 -2.58
CA THR A 355 -11.31 10.45 -3.11
C THR A 355 -10.94 11.17 -4.41
N ARG A 356 -11.96 11.54 -5.19
CA ARG A 356 -11.75 12.34 -6.40
C ARG A 356 -11.23 13.77 -6.13
N GLY A 357 -11.27 14.21 -4.88
CA GLY A 357 -10.79 15.51 -4.41
C GLY A 357 -9.38 15.49 -3.82
N GLU A 358 -8.60 14.44 -4.06
CA GLU A 358 -7.24 14.28 -3.53
C GLU A 358 -6.30 15.38 -4.01
N TRP A 359 -5.41 15.79 -3.11
CA TRP A 359 -4.46 16.89 -3.35
C TRP A 359 -3.15 16.71 -2.58
N VAL A 360 -2.10 17.34 -3.08
CA VAL A 360 -0.83 17.53 -2.38
C VAL A 360 -0.46 19.00 -2.27
N GLU A 361 0.19 19.41 -1.19
CA GLU A 361 0.78 20.75 -1.07
C GLU A 361 2.02 20.85 -1.94
N LYS A 362 1.99 21.74 -2.93
CA LYS A 362 3.08 21.87 -3.90
C LYS A 362 4.42 22.19 -3.22
N ALA A 363 4.42 23.06 -2.24
CA ALA A 363 5.62 23.44 -1.49
C ALA A 363 6.21 22.30 -0.63
N SER A 364 5.43 21.25 -0.34
CA SER A 364 5.93 20.10 0.42
C SER A 364 6.78 19.13 -0.42
N LEU A 365 6.59 19.11 -1.73
CA LEU A 365 7.24 18.13 -2.63
C LEU A 365 8.78 18.24 -2.66
N PRO A 366 9.41 19.43 -2.75
CA PRO A 366 10.87 19.55 -2.64
C PRO A 366 11.41 19.09 -1.28
N THR A 367 10.67 19.36 -0.19
CA THR A 367 11.02 18.88 1.16
C THR A 367 10.92 17.35 1.22
N GLY A 368 9.87 16.77 0.62
CA GLY A 368 9.69 15.33 0.53
C GLY A 368 10.81 14.64 -0.25
N LEU A 369 11.28 15.24 -1.35
CA LEU A 369 12.44 14.75 -2.08
C LEU A 369 13.70 14.76 -1.19
N ALA A 370 13.90 15.80 -0.36
CA ALA A 370 14.98 15.82 0.62
C ALA A 370 14.85 14.67 1.62
N VAL A 371 13.65 14.40 2.12
CA VAL A 371 13.38 13.25 3.03
C VAL A 371 13.74 11.94 2.35
N ALA A 372 13.30 11.70 1.11
CA ALA A 372 13.57 10.47 0.38
C ALA A 372 15.08 10.23 0.16
N ILE A 373 15.81 11.26 -0.27
CA ILE A 373 17.27 11.18 -0.45
C ILE A 373 17.96 10.91 0.90
N CYS A 374 17.57 11.65 1.95
CA CYS A 374 18.16 11.46 3.27
C CYS A 374 17.84 10.10 3.87
N ALA A 375 16.64 9.56 3.63
CA ALA A 375 16.27 8.22 4.04
C ALA A 375 17.14 7.16 3.33
N ALA A 376 17.31 7.28 2.01
CA ALA A 376 18.18 6.40 1.24
C ALA A 376 19.60 6.37 1.80
N LEU A 377 20.19 7.53 2.09
CA LEU A 377 21.54 7.64 2.67
C LEU A 377 21.60 7.09 4.10
N ALA A 378 20.64 7.46 4.96
CA ALA A 378 20.67 7.11 6.37
C ALA A 378 20.42 5.62 6.59
N PHE A 379 19.48 5.01 5.88
CA PHE A 379 19.13 3.61 6.09
C PHE A 379 20.07 2.64 5.37
N SER A 380 20.75 3.05 4.28
CA SER A 380 21.81 2.23 3.67
C SER A 380 23.11 2.22 4.46
N ASP A 381 23.32 3.19 5.34
CA ASP A 381 24.43 3.17 6.31
C ASP A 381 24.02 2.33 7.53
N GLN A 382 24.11 1.02 7.38
CA GLN A 382 23.93 0.05 8.46
C GLN A 382 25.23 -0.02 9.29
N SER A 383 25.63 1.10 9.92
CA SER A 383 26.77 1.08 10.81
C SER A 383 26.48 0.11 11.97
N SER A 384 27.27 -0.96 11.97
CA SER A 384 27.45 -2.07 12.91
C SER A 384 26.62 -2.07 14.20
N LYS A 385 26.05 -3.22 14.42
CA LYS A 385 25.49 -3.72 15.69
C LYS A 385 26.42 -3.50 16.87
#